data_a5eb77da432692a6a647ed51e123a97f
#
_entry.id   a5eb77da432692a6a647ed51e123a97f
#
_cell.length_a   1.000
_cell.length_b   1.000
_cell.length_c   1.000
_cell.angle_alpha   90.00
_cell.angle_beta   90.00
_cell.angle_gamma   90.00
#
_symmetry.space_group_name_H-M   'P 1'
#
loop_
_entity.id
_entity.type
_entity.pdbx_description
1 polymer ?
#
loop_
_entity_poly.entity_id
_entity_poly.type
_entity_poly.pdbx_seq_one_letter_code
_entity_poly.pdbx_strand_id
1 'polypeptide(L)'
;MKQYHLYVFTQDACPPCARLKTYVETLAEDERAELDFVPLKTPSGQRTALAEELEVELTPTLVVVHETKACEFDSQTGYEYCDLEEKAVETFVGANNIIEHLQSTLDAYTYAHPE
;
A
#
# COMPACT_ATOMS: atom_id res chain seq x y z
N MET A 1 -2.40 16.53 -2.65
CA MET A 1 -2.44 15.37 -3.53
C MET A 1 -1.50 14.30 -3.01
N LYS A 2 -2.00 13.08 -2.82
CA LYS A 2 -1.17 12.01 -2.28
C LYS A 2 -0.25 11.46 -3.36
N GLN A 3 1.03 11.37 -3.04
CA GLN A 3 2.00 10.73 -3.92
C GLN A 3 2.29 9.30 -3.47
N TYR A 4 1.91 8.96 -2.26
CA TYR A 4 2.17 7.65 -1.68
C TYR A 4 0.88 7.00 -1.22
N HIS A 5 0.80 5.70 -1.41
CA HIS A 5 -0.31 4.89 -0.91
C HIS A 5 0.25 3.81 -0.01
N LEU A 6 -0.42 3.57 1.11
CA LEU A 6 0.00 2.55 2.06
C LEU A 6 -1.04 1.44 2.05
N TYR A 7 -0.71 0.33 1.39
CA TYR A 7 -1.60 -0.82 1.29
C TYR A 7 -1.24 -1.85 2.35
N VAL A 8 -2.24 -2.30 3.09
CA VAL A 8 -2.06 -3.37 4.08
C VAL A 8 -2.83 -4.58 3.58
N PHE A 9 -2.10 -5.60 3.16
CA PHE A 9 -2.71 -6.82 2.66
C PHE A 9 -3.06 -7.73 3.82
N THR A 10 -4.30 -8.18 3.86
CA THR A 10 -4.79 -9.07 4.89
C THR A 10 -5.59 -10.20 4.26
N GLN A 11 -5.94 -11.20 5.07
CA GLN A 11 -6.83 -12.27 4.62
C GLN A 11 -7.60 -12.79 5.82
N ASP A 12 -8.63 -13.59 5.55
CA ASP A 12 -9.43 -14.18 6.62
C ASP A 12 -8.62 -15.23 7.36
N ALA A 13 -9.00 -15.51 8.61
CA ALA A 13 -8.36 -16.51 9.44
C ALA A 13 -6.85 -16.28 9.59
N CYS A 14 -6.48 -15.02 9.74
CA CYS A 14 -5.09 -14.60 9.87
C CYS A 14 -4.89 -13.94 11.23
N PRO A 15 -4.43 -14.69 12.27
CA PRO A 15 -4.24 -14.10 13.59
C PRO A 15 -3.31 -12.88 13.61
N PRO A 16 -2.17 -12.88 12.90
CA PRO A 16 -1.33 -11.68 12.85
C PRO A 16 -2.05 -10.49 12.22
N CYS A 17 -2.92 -10.73 11.24
CA CYS A 17 -3.70 -9.66 10.64
C CYS A 17 -4.65 -9.03 11.65
N ALA A 18 -5.31 -9.87 12.46
CA ALA A 18 -6.20 -9.39 13.51
C ALA A 18 -5.44 -8.56 14.55
N ARG A 19 -4.25 -9.01 14.91
CA ARG A 19 -3.41 -8.27 15.86
C ARG A 19 -3.02 -6.91 15.31
N LEU A 20 -2.66 -6.85 14.04
CA LEU A 20 -2.33 -5.58 13.41
C LEU A 20 -3.52 -4.65 13.38
N LYS A 21 -4.70 -5.14 13.05
CA LYS A 21 -5.91 -4.31 13.03
C LYS A 21 -6.22 -3.74 14.40
N THR A 22 -6.03 -4.54 15.45
CA THR A 22 -6.23 -4.07 16.82
C THR A 22 -5.26 -2.92 17.13
N TYR A 23 -4.01 -3.05 16.73
CA TYR A 23 -3.03 -1.99 16.93
C TYR A 23 -3.44 -0.72 16.17
N VAL A 24 -3.86 -0.87 14.92
CA VAL A 24 -4.25 0.27 14.07
C VAL A 24 -5.44 1.01 14.69
N GLU A 25 -6.33 0.31 15.36
CA GLU A 25 -7.46 0.97 16.03
C GLU A 25 -7.03 1.91 17.16
N THR A 26 -5.81 1.78 17.67
CA THR A 26 -5.27 2.67 18.68
C THR A 26 -4.71 3.97 18.10
N LEU A 27 -4.55 4.03 16.80
CA LEU A 27 -4.00 5.21 16.13
C LEU A 27 -5.06 6.31 16.00
N ALA A 28 -4.60 7.53 15.77
CA ALA A 28 -5.50 8.63 15.50
C ALA A 28 -6.26 8.38 14.19
N GLU A 29 -7.44 8.97 14.11
CA GLU A 29 -8.32 8.73 12.96
C GLU A 29 -7.67 9.11 11.63
N ASP A 30 -6.94 10.24 11.59
CA ASP A 30 -6.26 10.67 10.38
C ASP A 30 -5.12 9.74 10.00
N GLU A 31 -4.47 9.11 10.99
CA GLU A 31 -3.44 8.12 10.70
C GLU A 31 -4.04 6.84 10.13
N ARG A 32 -5.16 6.39 10.70
CA ARG A 32 -5.84 5.21 10.18
C ARG A 32 -6.35 5.41 8.77
N ALA A 33 -6.78 6.64 8.46
CA ALA A 33 -7.30 6.95 7.14
C ALA A 33 -6.24 6.86 6.04
N GLU A 34 -4.96 6.91 6.41
CA GLU A 34 -3.88 6.78 5.44
C GLU A 34 -3.60 5.33 5.04
N LEU A 35 -4.14 4.37 5.80
CA LEU A 35 -3.90 2.96 5.55
C LEU A 35 -5.07 2.35 4.78
N ASP A 36 -4.78 1.72 3.66
CA ASP A 36 -5.79 1.04 2.85
C ASP A 36 -5.65 -0.46 3.07
N PHE A 37 -6.64 -1.04 3.76
CA PHE A 37 -6.68 -2.48 3.96
C PHE A 37 -7.27 -3.15 2.73
N VAL A 38 -6.51 -4.04 2.14
CA VAL A 38 -6.92 -4.72 0.90
C VAL A 38 -6.75 -6.22 1.06
N PRO A 39 -7.58 -7.01 0.39
CA PRO A 39 -7.47 -8.46 0.50
C PRO A 39 -6.31 -9.00 -0.31
N LEU A 40 -5.65 -10.02 0.21
CA LEU A 40 -4.62 -10.73 -0.54
C LEU A 40 -5.23 -11.60 -1.62
N LYS A 41 -6.40 -12.20 -1.32
CA LYS A 41 -7.02 -13.15 -2.20
C LYS A 41 -8.46 -12.78 -2.51
N THR A 42 -8.90 -13.20 -3.69
CA THR A 42 -10.30 -13.08 -4.10
C THR A 42 -11.13 -14.14 -3.37
N PRO A 43 -12.47 -14.04 -3.41
CA PRO A 43 -13.32 -15.08 -2.83
C PRO A 43 -13.06 -16.47 -3.39
N SER A 44 -12.52 -16.58 -4.61
CA SER A 44 -12.19 -17.88 -5.21
C SER A 44 -10.83 -18.43 -4.75
N GLY A 45 -10.10 -17.68 -3.93
CA GLY A 45 -8.84 -18.15 -3.38
C GLY A 45 -7.59 -17.80 -4.19
N GLN A 46 -7.76 -17.01 -5.24
CA GLN A 46 -6.64 -16.55 -6.06
C GLN A 46 -6.14 -15.22 -5.56
N ARG A 47 -4.84 -14.95 -5.75
CA ARG A 47 -4.32 -13.64 -5.37
C ARG A 47 -4.99 -12.54 -6.18
N THR A 48 -5.26 -11.41 -5.55
CA THR A 48 -5.82 -10.26 -6.25
C THR A 48 -4.80 -9.70 -7.23
N ALA A 49 -5.28 -8.96 -8.23
CA ALA A 49 -4.40 -8.34 -9.21
C ALA A 49 -3.38 -7.40 -8.55
N LEU A 50 -3.82 -6.65 -7.55
CA LEU A 50 -2.91 -5.75 -6.84
C LEU A 50 -1.83 -6.53 -6.09
N ALA A 51 -2.19 -7.65 -5.46
CA ALA A 51 -1.22 -8.47 -4.74
C ALA A 51 -0.18 -9.05 -5.71
N GLU A 52 -0.61 -9.47 -6.88
CA GLU A 52 0.31 -10.00 -7.89
C GLU A 52 1.23 -8.90 -8.44
N GLU A 53 0.67 -7.72 -8.69
CA GLU A 53 1.44 -6.60 -9.19
C GLU A 53 2.52 -6.17 -8.21
N LEU A 54 2.21 -6.16 -6.93
CA LEU A 54 3.15 -5.77 -5.88
C LEU A 54 3.92 -6.96 -5.30
N GLU A 55 3.71 -8.15 -5.86
CA GLU A 55 4.42 -9.37 -5.47
C GLU A 55 4.24 -9.74 -4.00
N VAL A 56 3.03 -9.55 -3.48
CA VAL A 56 2.69 -9.86 -2.09
C VAL A 56 2.20 -11.30 -2.00
N GLU A 57 2.79 -12.07 -1.11
CA GLU A 57 2.43 -13.48 -0.92
C GLU A 57 2.01 -13.80 0.50
N LEU A 58 2.38 -12.97 1.46
CA LEU A 58 2.13 -13.22 2.88
C LEU A 58 1.27 -12.13 3.49
N THR A 59 0.60 -12.45 4.59
CA THR A 59 -0.20 -11.47 5.32
C THR A 59 0.14 -11.49 6.80
N PRO A 60 0.04 -10.36 7.49
CA PRO A 60 -0.15 -9.04 6.89
C PRO A 60 1.13 -8.53 6.24
N THR A 61 0.97 -7.77 5.17
CA THR A 61 2.10 -7.11 4.51
C THR A 61 1.72 -5.66 4.25
N LEU A 62 2.58 -4.74 4.66
CA LEU A 62 2.42 -3.33 4.36
C LEU A 62 3.33 -2.97 3.20
N VAL A 63 2.74 -2.41 2.14
CA VAL A 63 3.50 -1.96 0.98
C VAL A 63 3.29 -0.46 0.83
N VAL A 64 4.38 0.29 0.84
CA VAL A 64 4.34 1.71 0.54
C VAL A 64 4.58 1.85 -0.96
N VAL A 65 3.63 2.46 -1.63
CA VAL A 65 3.64 2.59 -3.09
C VAL A 65 3.76 4.06 -3.45
N HIS A 66 4.67 4.36 -4.37
CA HIS A 66 4.80 5.71 -4.91
C HIS A 66 4.06 5.77 -6.23
N GLU A 67 3.12 6.69 -6.34
CA GLU A 67 2.37 6.90 -7.57
C GLU A 67 3.03 8.01 -8.37
N THR A 68 3.41 7.69 -9.60
CA THR A 68 4.02 8.65 -10.50
C THR A 68 3.26 8.71 -11.80
N LYS A 69 3.36 9.85 -12.47
CA LYS A 69 2.74 10.04 -13.77
C LYS A 69 3.82 9.93 -14.83
N ALA A 70 3.69 8.95 -15.70
CA ALA A 70 4.61 8.73 -16.80
C ALA A 70 3.93 9.15 -18.09
N CYS A 71 4.54 10.07 -18.82
CA CYS A 71 3.99 10.57 -20.08
C CYS A 71 4.87 10.18 -21.24
N GLU A 72 4.25 9.77 -22.33
CA GLU A 72 4.95 9.39 -23.55
C GLU A 72 4.37 10.15 -24.73
N PHE A 73 5.23 10.51 -25.65
CA PHE A 73 4.84 11.21 -26.88
C PHE A 73 5.08 10.31 -28.08
N ASP A 74 4.03 10.08 -28.87
CA ASP A 74 4.14 9.31 -30.09
C ASP A 74 4.38 10.27 -31.26
N SER A 75 5.59 10.29 -31.78
CA SER A 75 5.97 11.20 -32.86
C SER A 75 5.28 10.88 -34.19
N GLN A 76 4.78 9.67 -34.34
CA GLN A 76 4.09 9.29 -35.59
C GLN A 76 2.68 9.82 -35.65
N THR A 77 1.99 9.86 -34.52
CA THR A 77 0.62 10.33 -34.46
C THR A 77 0.50 11.75 -33.90
N GLY A 78 1.55 12.25 -33.27
CA GLY A 78 1.52 13.51 -32.57
C GLY A 78 0.71 13.46 -31.27
N TYR A 79 0.50 12.27 -30.76
CA TYR A 79 -0.32 12.05 -29.58
C TYR A 79 0.52 11.96 -28.33
N GLU A 80 0.11 12.68 -27.29
CA GLU A 80 0.75 12.55 -25.99
C GLU A 80 -0.24 11.85 -25.05
N TYR A 81 0.21 10.84 -24.34
CA TYR A 81 -0.62 10.16 -23.37
C TYR A 81 0.16 9.94 -22.08
N CYS A 82 -0.56 9.94 -20.98
CA CYS A 82 0.02 9.80 -19.66
C CYS A 82 -0.67 8.69 -18.90
N ASP A 83 0.12 7.86 -18.24
CA ASP A 83 -0.37 6.79 -17.39
C ASP A 83 0.13 6.99 -15.98
N LEU A 84 -0.65 6.52 -15.01
CA LEU A 84 -0.21 6.50 -13.63
C LEU A 84 0.48 5.16 -13.38
N GLU A 85 1.67 5.24 -12.77
CA GLU A 85 2.42 4.07 -12.40
C GLU A 85 2.58 4.01 -10.89
N GLU A 86 2.44 2.83 -10.33
CA GLU A 86 2.62 2.59 -8.90
C GLU A 86 3.82 1.67 -8.71
N LYS A 87 4.78 2.12 -7.91
CA LYS A 87 5.96 1.34 -7.61
C LYS A 87 6.11 1.18 -6.12
N ALA A 88 6.36 -0.05 -5.68
CA ALA A 88 6.62 -0.31 -4.27
C ALA A 88 7.98 0.28 -3.90
N VAL A 89 8.01 1.10 -2.86
CA VAL A 89 9.25 1.70 -2.37
C VAL A 89 9.71 1.08 -1.05
N GLU A 90 8.77 0.54 -0.27
CA GLU A 90 9.10 -0.19 0.95
C GLU A 90 8.06 -1.28 1.17
N THR A 91 8.50 -2.39 1.74
CA THR A 91 7.62 -3.51 2.07
C THR A 91 7.98 -4.04 3.45
N PHE A 92 6.97 -4.19 4.30
CA PHE A 92 7.16 -4.75 5.64
C PHE A 92 6.25 -5.97 5.76
N VAL A 93 6.82 -7.11 6.10
CA VAL A 93 6.08 -8.37 6.21
C VAL A 93 5.96 -8.79 7.66
N GLY A 94 4.73 -9.13 8.06
CA GLY A 94 4.45 -9.59 9.41
C GLY A 94 3.99 -8.49 10.35
N ALA A 95 3.07 -8.84 11.26
CA ALA A 95 2.47 -7.86 12.15
C ALA A 95 3.50 -7.12 13.01
N ASN A 96 4.46 -7.86 13.59
CA ASN A 96 5.47 -7.23 14.44
C ASN A 96 6.32 -6.23 13.68
N ASN A 97 6.74 -6.60 12.49
CA ASN A 97 7.56 -5.72 11.65
C ASN A 97 6.79 -4.47 11.25
N ILE A 98 5.53 -4.64 10.86
CA ILE A 98 4.69 -3.52 10.49
C ILE A 98 4.46 -2.59 11.68
N ILE A 99 4.10 -3.14 12.82
CA ILE A 99 3.83 -2.33 14.02
C ILE A 99 5.06 -1.55 14.43
N GLU A 100 6.23 -2.18 14.37
CA GLU A 100 7.49 -1.54 14.75
C GLU A 100 7.80 -0.33 13.88
N HIS A 101 7.48 -0.41 12.58
CA HIS A 101 7.85 0.65 11.64
C HIS A 101 6.70 1.56 11.23
N LEU A 102 5.49 1.27 11.71
CA LEU A 102 4.30 1.98 11.20
C LEU A 102 4.34 3.47 11.46
N GLN A 103 4.70 3.89 12.67
CA GLN A 103 4.70 5.31 13.00
C GLN A 103 5.73 6.08 12.16
N SER A 104 6.93 5.54 12.03
CA SER A 104 7.96 6.19 11.21
C SER A 104 7.59 6.18 9.73
N THR A 105 6.90 5.14 9.28
CA THR A 105 6.43 5.08 7.89
C THR A 105 5.36 6.13 7.63
N LEU A 106 4.41 6.28 8.55
CA LEU A 106 3.40 7.32 8.42
C LEU A 106 4.05 8.71 8.42
N ASP A 107 4.98 8.94 9.33
CA ASP A 107 5.68 10.23 9.39
C ASP A 107 6.44 10.52 8.10
N ALA A 108 7.08 9.51 7.53
CA ALA A 108 7.89 9.69 6.33
C ALA A 108 7.05 9.91 5.07
N TYR A 109 5.90 9.24 4.97
CA TYR A 109 5.15 9.22 3.72
C TYR A 109 3.82 9.95 3.75
N THR A 110 3.43 10.50 4.89
CA THR A 110 2.18 11.26 4.97
C THR A 110 2.42 12.66 5.51
N TYR A 111 2.91 12.79 6.73
CA TYR A 111 3.05 14.11 7.36
C TYR A 111 4.34 14.82 7.00
N ALA A 112 5.38 14.09 6.68
CA ALA A 112 6.69 14.67 6.45
C ALA A 112 6.82 15.30 5.08
N HIS A 113 5.75 15.30 4.30
CA HIS A 113 5.77 15.85 2.96
C HIS A 113 4.71 16.94 2.81
N PRO A 114 4.87 18.07 3.50
CA PRO A 114 3.95 19.18 3.33
C PRO A 114 4.09 19.75 1.92
N GLU A 115 2.99 20.17 1.39
CA GLU A 115 2.97 20.79 0.07
C GLU A 115 3.57 22.19 0.07
#